data_7d50355d5c2a0b6b1f0d089757ef3c7f
#
_entry.id   7d50355d5c2a0b6b1f0d089757ef3c7f
#
_cell.length_a   1.000
_cell.length_b   1.000
_cell.length_c   1.000
_cell.angle_alpha   90.00
_cell.angle_beta   90.00
_cell.angle_gamma   90.00
#
_symmetry.space_group_name_H-M   'P 1'
#
loop_
_entity.id
_entity.type
_entity.pdbx_description
1 polymer ?
#
loop_
_entity_poly.entity_id
_entity_poly.type
_entity_poly.pdbx_seq_one_letter_code
_entity_poly.pdbx_strand_id
1 'polypeptide(L)'
;MVKARKRSDGLETIERVMKVAVAELDKHGSTDFNLDRVIEKSGVSRSSIYHHFGNRAGLIAAIETQHAISGQLVEMQLMRDFILQAKKTKDILDAIEFALSADGGSNSRLRRLRRADRIVASAKSKVMQKSLVDAQIEGSRHLAETLEAARDRGLINPVLPLDGISYWIQSLLMGRLVVDMGASEEQEKAWVETVIATLAHVLQPT
;
A
#
# COMPACT_ATOMS: atom_id res chain seq x y z
N MET A 1 -27.73 -20.05 4.72
CA MET A 1 -26.85 -20.69 3.72
C MET A 1 -26.85 -20.01 2.35
N VAL A 2 -27.96 -19.52 1.80
CA VAL A 2 -28.03 -18.88 0.46
C VAL A 2 -27.19 -17.59 0.32
N LYS A 3 -27.10 -16.75 1.37
CA LYS A 3 -26.32 -15.49 1.35
C LYS A 3 -24.79 -15.69 1.31
N ALA A 4 -24.28 -16.77 1.89
CA ALA A 4 -22.83 -17.09 1.90
C ALA A 4 -22.38 -17.61 0.52
N ARG A 5 -23.18 -18.46 -0.13
CA ARG A 5 -22.90 -18.99 -1.47
C ARG A 5 -22.89 -17.89 -2.54
N LYS A 6 -23.81 -16.95 -2.49
CA LYS A 6 -23.88 -15.81 -3.43
C LYS A 6 -22.70 -14.82 -3.27
N ARG A 7 -22.09 -14.74 -2.07
CA ARG A 7 -20.86 -13.97 -1.81
C ARG A 7 -19.61 -14.67 -2.36
N SER A 8 -19.52 -15.99 -2.24
CA SER A 8 -18.45 -16.80 -2.81
C SER A 8 -18.43 -16.70 -4.34
N ASP A 9 -19.58 -16.87 -4.99
CA ASP A 9 -19.71 -16.77 -6.46
C ASP A 9 -19.30 -15.39 -7.00
N GLY A 10 -19.58 -14.32 -6.23
CA GLY A 10 -19.18 -12.96 -6.59
C GLY A 10 -17.67 -12.70 -6.48
N LEU A 11 -17.01 -13.26 -5.46
CA LEU A 11 -15.56 -13.14 -5.28
C LEU A 11 -14.80 -13.91 -6.36
N GLU A 12 -15.20 -15.13 -6.65
CA GLU A 12 -14.62 -15.95 -7.73
C GLU A 12 -14.77 -15.26 -9.10
N THR A 13 -15.89 -14.60 -9.32
CA THR A 13 -16.13 -13.83 -10.54
C THR A 13 -15.17 -12.64 -10.64
N ILE A 14 -14.99 -11.89 -9.56
CA ILE A 14 -14.05 -10.75 -9.49
C ILE A 14 -12.62 -11.22 -9.75
N GLU A 15 -12.16 -12.28 -9.09
CA GLU A 15 -10.81 -12.83 -9.23
C GLU A 15 -10.55 -13.28 -10.66
N ARG A 16 -11.50 -13.99 -11.27
CA ARG A 16 -11.40 -14.46 -12.65
C ARG A 16 -11.31 -13.32 -13.66
N VAL A 17 -12.12 -12.28 -13.48
CA VAL A 17 -12.07 -11.07 -14.32
C VAL A 17 -10.74 -10.35 -14.13
N MET A 18 -10.33 -10.11 -12.89
CA MET A 18 -9.09 -9.41 -12.57
C MET A 18 -7.86 -10.10 -13.16
N LYS A 19 -7.76 -11.44 -13.03
CA LYS A 19 -6.65 -12.21 -13.59
C LYS A 19 -6.50 -12.00 -15.11
N VAL A 20 -7.59 -12.00 -15.84
CA VAL A 20 -7.57 -11.80 -17.31
C VAL A 20 -7.34 -10.34 -17.66
N ALA A 21 -7.96 -9.43 -16.91
CA ALA A 21 -7.89 -7.99 -17.19
C ALA A 21 -6.50 -7.41 -16.88
N VAL A 22 -5.82 -7.89 -15.83
CA VAL A 22 -4.41 -7.55 -15.56
C VAL A 22 -3.53 -7.95 -16.75
N ALA A 23 -3.62 -9.20 -17.18
CA ALA A 23 -2.83 -9.67 -18.33
C ALA A 23 -3.12 -8.91 -19.63
N GLU A 24 -4.36 -8.48 -19.84
CA GLU A 24 -4.75 -7.65 -20.99
C GLU A 24 -4.15 -6.24 -20.90
N LEU A 25 -4.20 -5.61 -19.69
CA LEU A 25 -3.64 -4.28 -19.46
C LEU A 25 -2.12 -4.27 -19.58
N ASP A 26 -1.43 -5.27 -19.02
CA ASP A 26 0.03 -5.41 -19.07
C ASP A 26 0.53 -5.58 -20.50
N LYS A 27 -0.22 -6.33 -21.31
CA LYS A 27 0.16 -6.61 -22.70
C LYS A 27 -0.09 -5.45 -23.65
N HIS A 28 -1.17 -4.70 -23.46
CA HIS A 28 -1.67 -3.75 -24.46
C HIS A 28 -1.68 -2.29 -23.97
N GLY A 29 -1.47 -2.04 -22.68
CA GLY A 29 -1.58 -0.71 -22.08
C GLY A 29 -3.04 -0.22 -21.96
N SER A 30 -3.23 0.91 -21.29
CA SER A 30 -4.58 1.46 -21.02
C SER A 30 -5.29 1.96 -22.28
N THR A 31 -4.55 2.44 -23.28
CA THR A 31 -5.11 2.92 -24.55
C THR A 31 -5.74 1.79 -25.36
N ASP A 32 -5.02 0.68 -25.50
CA ASP A 32 -5.43 -0.47 -26.32
C ASP A 32 -6.09 -1.60 -25.50
N PHE A 33 -6.38 -1.35 -24.24
CA PHE A 33 -7.12 -2.27 -23.38
C PHE A 33 -8.49 -2.58 -23.97
N ASN A 34 -8.77 -3.84 -24.24
CA ASN A 34 -10.00 -4.29 -24.87
C ASN A 34 -10.85 -5.15 -23.94
N LEU A 35 -11.99 -4.59 -23.53
CA LEU A 35 -12.93 -5.27 -22.64
C LEU A 35 -13.55 -6.53 -23.27
N ASP A 36 -13.73 -6.56 -24.58
CA ASP A 36 -14.32 -7.74 -25.25
C ASP A 36 -13.38 -8.95 -25.17
N ARG A 37 -12.07 -8.73 -25.29
CA ARG A 37 -11.08 -9.78 -25.04
C ARG A 37 -11.10 -10.27 -23.57
N VAL A 38 -11.36 -9.37 -22.61
CA VAL A 38 -11.51 -9.76 -21.19
C VAL A 38 -12.78 -10.60 -21.00
N ILE A 39 -13.90 -10.21 -21.61
CA ILE A 39 -15.17 -10.96 -21.57
C ILE A 39 -14.98 -12.37 -22.15
N GLU A 40 -14.40 -12.45 -23.32
CA GLU A 40 -14.17 -13.72 -24.04
C GLU A 40 -13.30 -14.69 -23.21
N LYS A 41 -12.16 -14.20 -22.72
CA LYS A 41 -11.20 -15.03 -21.98
C LYS A 41 -11.64 -15.37 -20.55
N SER A 42 -12.38 -14.47 -19.87
CA SER A 42 -12.87 -14.72 -18.51
C SER A 42 -14.16 -15.53 -18.49
N GLY A 43 -14.91 -15.54 -19.60
CA GLY A 43 -16.26 -16.12 -19.66
C GLY A 43 -17.28 -15.38 -18.80
N VAL A 44 -16.99 -14.14 -18.39
CA VAL A 44 -17.86 -13.32 -17.54
C VAL A 44 -18.56 -12.27 -18.40
N SER A 45 -19.88 -12.17 -18.30
CA SER A 45 -20.65 -11.22 -19.11
C SER A 45 -20.31 -9.76 -18.81
N ARG A 46 -20.46 -8.88 -19.80
CA ARG A 46 -20.26 -7.43 -19.66
C ARG A 46 -21.10 -6.84 -18.51
N SER A 47 -22.35 -7.28 -18.36
CA SER A 47 -23.23 -6.81 -17.29
C SER A 47 -22.71 -7.20 -15.90
N SER A 48 -22.15 -8.41 -15.75
CA SER A 48 -21.52 -8.84 -14.52
C SER A 48 -20.26 -8.04 -14.20
N ILE A 49 -19.40 -7.79 -15.19
CA ILE A 49 -18.21 -6.96 -15.02
C ILE A 49 -18.61 -5.54 -14.59
N TYR A 50 -19.59 -4.94 -15.25
CA TYR A 50 -20.03 -3.59 -14.91
C TYR A 50 -20.75 -3.52 -13.56
N HIS A 51 -21.40 -4.60 -13.14
CA HIS A 51 -21.97 -4.70 -11.80
C HIS A 51 -20.88 -4.56 -10.70
N HIS A 52 -19.69 -5.14 -10.92
CA HIS A 52 -18.59 -5.11 -9.94
C HIS A 52 -17.69 -3.88 -10.08
N PHE A 53 -17.42 -3.44 -11.29
CA PHE A 53 -16.41 -2.41 -11.58
C PHE A 53 -17.01 -1.09 -12.12
N GLY A 54 -18.32 -1.03 -12.36
CA GLY A 54 -19.01 0.13 -12.87
C GLY A 54 -18.91 0.28 -14.40
N ASN A 55 -17.72 0.43 -14.93
CA ASN A 55 -17.44 0.58 -16.36
C ASN A 55 -15.99 0.17 -16.70
N ARG A 56 -15.58 0.35 -17.98
CA ARG A 56 -14.20 0.08 -18.42
C ARG A 56 -13.15 0.85 -17.59
N ALA A 57 -13.39 2.12 -17.33
CA ALA A 57 -12.45 2.94 -16.54
C ALA A 57 -12.34 2.45 -15.09
N GLY A 58 -13.47 2.04 -14.48
CA GLY A 58 -13.47 1.44 -13.14
C GLY A 58 -12.72 0.10 -13.07
N LEU A 59 -12.80 -0.72 -14.11
CA LEU A 59 -12.00 -1.95 -14.20
C LEU A 59 -10.49 -1.64 -14.31
N ILE A 60 -10.09 -0.70 -15.17
CA ILE A 60 -8.70 -0.26 -15.28
C ILE A 60 -8.19 0.29 -13.95
N ALA A 61 -8.96 1.15 -13.28
CA ALA A 61 -8.59 1.70 -11.98
C ALA A 61 -8.42 0.61 -10.90
N ALA A 62 -9.22 -0.45 -10.94
CA ALA A 62 -9.06 -1.60 -10.05
C ALA A 62 -7.74 -2.36 -10.32
N ILE A 63 -7.37 -2.55 -11.60
CA ILE A 63 -6.11 -3.19 -11.99
C ILE A 63 -4.92 -2.34 -11.55
N GLU A 64 -4.94 -1.04 -11.83
CA GLU A 64 -3.89 -0.10 -11.42
C GLU A 64 -3.75 -0.05 -9.89
N THR A 65 -4.85 -0.19 -9.16
CA THR A 65 -4.84 -0.30 -7.70
C THR A 65 -4.13 -1.57 -7.25
N GLN A 66 -4.42 -2.70 -7.88
CA GLN A 66 -3.76 -3.98 -7.57
C GLN A 66 -2.26 -3.92 -7.86
N HIS A 67 -1.84 -3.36 -8.99
CA HIS A 67 -0.42 -3.16 -9.30
C HIS A 67 0.30 -2.30 -8.26
N ALA A 68 -0.34 -1.22 -7.84
CA ALA A 68 0.24 -0.34 -6.83
C ALA A 68 0.37 -1.01 -5.46
N ILE A 69 -0.61 -1.85 -5.08
CA ILE A 69 -0.55 -2.66 -3.85
C ILE A 69 0.60 -3.65 -3.93
N SER A 70 0.74 -4.37 -5.06
CA SER A 70 1.83 -5.33 -5.26
C SER A 70 3.20 -4.65 -5.18
N GLY A 71 3.38 -3.48 -5.80
CA GLY A 71 4.60 -2.69 -5.70
C GLY A 71 4.89 -2.25 -4.26
N GLN A 72 3.88 -1.82 -3.52
CA GLN A 72 4.02 -1.45 -2.11
C GLN A 72 4.46 -2.64 -1.24
N LEU A 73 3.93 -3.83 -1.47
CA LEU A 73 4.34 -5.04 -0.73
C LEU A 73 5.80 -5.39 -0.98
N VAL A 74 6.31 -5.23 -2.21
CA VAL A 74 7.74 -5.43 -2.52
C VAL A 74 8.60 -4.41 -1.76
N GLU A 75 8.22 -3.12 -1.76
CA GLU A 75 8.95 -2.09 -1.00
C GLU A 75 8.96 -2.39 0.52
N MET A 76 7.86 -2.87 1.06
CA MET A 76 7.77 -3.27 2.46
C MET A 76 8.64 -4.49 2.77
N GLN A 77 8.71 -5.47 1.88
CA GLN A 77 9.58 -6.63 2.04
C GLN A 77 11.06 -6.21 2.05
N LEU A 78 11.48 -5.34 1.14
CA LEU A 78 12.84 -4.80 1.11
C LEU A 78 13.19 -4.06 2.41
N MET A 79 12.27 -3.24 2.92
CA MET A 79 12.44 -2.54 4.20
C MET A 79 12.56 -3.54 5.36
N ARG A 80 11.72 -4.57 5.40
CA ARG A 80 11.78 -5.65 6.38
C ARG A 80 13.14 -6.33 6.36
N ASP A 81 13.61 -6.74 5.18
CA ASP A 81 14.90 -7.43 5.02
C ASP A 81 16.04 -6.55 5.52
N PHE A 82 15.98 -5.24 5.27
CA PHE A 82 16.95 -4.28 5.78
C PHE A 82 16.91 -4.20 7.32
N ILE A 83 15.72 -4.07 7.92
CA ILE A 83 15.55 -4.02 9.38
C ILE A 83 16.01 -5.31 10.05
N LEU A 84 15.75 -6.46 9.42
CA LEU A 84 16.19 -7.76 9.94
C LEU A 84 17.73 -7.93 9.89
N GLN A 85 18.43 -7.20 9.03
CA GLN A 85 19.90 -7.17 8.98
C GLN A 85 20.51 -6.12 9.90
N ALA A 86 19.74 -5.20 10.46
CA ALA A 86 20.20 -4.16 11.37
C ALA A 86 20.94 -4.77 12.57
N LYS A 87 22.01 -4.11 13.02
CA LYS A 87 22.82 -4.51 14.17
C LYS A 87 22.60 -3.63 15.39
N LYS A 88 22.06 -2.44 15.19
CA LYS A 88 21.75 -1.45 16.25
C LYS A 88 20.51 -0.65 15.85
N THR A 89 19.88 -0.02 16.84
CA THR A 89 18.68 0.82 16.66
C THR A 89 18.90 1.90 15.59
N LYS A 90 20.10 2.49 15.56
CA LYS A 90 20.43 3.51 14.56
C LYS A 90 20.26 3.01 13.11
N ASP A 91 20.60 1.77 12.82
CA ASP A 91 20.47 1.21 11.47
C ASP A 91 18.98 1.17 11.04
N ILE A 92 18.06 0.92 11.98
CA ILE A 92 16.61 0.95 11.75
C ILE A 92 16.15 2.38 11.47
N LEU A 93 16.62 3.34 12.27
CA LEU A 93 16.25 4.75 12.09
C LEU A 93 16.80 5.31 10.78
N ASP A 94 18.03 4.98 10.40
CA ASP A 94 18.65 5.39 9.14
C ASP A 94 17.86 4.84 7.93
N ALA A 95 17.34 3.60 8.01
CA ALA A 95 16.49 3.02 6.97
C ALA A 95 15.16 3.76 6.82
N ILE A 96 14.54 4.13 7.94
CA ILE A 96 13.29 4.88 7.95
C ILE A 96 13.54 6.31 7.43
N GLU A 97 14.63 6.95 7.85
CA GLU A 97 15.02 8.28 7.37
C GLU A 97 15.20 8.28 5.85
N PHE A 98 15.93 7.30 5.31
CA PHE A 98 16.09 7.14 3.87
C PHE A 98 14.74 7.00 3.15
N ALA A 99 13.82 6.19 3.67
CA ALA A 99 12.49 6.01 3.09
C ALA A 99 11.62 7.30 3.15
N LEU A 100 11.88 8.16 4.13
CA LEU A 100 11.17 9.43 4.30
C LEU A 100 11.82 10.59 3.55
N SER A 101 13.11 10.52 3.22
CA SER A 101 13.83 11.58 2.54
C SER A 101 13.39 11.76 1.09
N ALA A 102 13.68 12.93 0.52
CA ALA A 102 13.42 13.22 -0.89
C ALA A 102 14.21 12.28 -1.82
N ASP A 103 15.36 11.79 -1.38
CA ASP A 103 16.24 10.86 -2.11
C ASP A 103 15.69 9.44 -2.20
N GLY A 104 14.63 9.12 -1.46
CA GLY A 104 13.88 7.85 -1.57
C GLY A 104 13.20 7.63 -2.92
N GLY A 105 13.59 8.41 -3.92
CA GLY A 105 13.27 8.29 -5.34
C GLY A 105 12.51 9.50 -5.90
N SER A 106 12.95 9.98 -7.06
CA SER A 106 12.41 11.13 -7.80
C SER A 106 10.88 11.08 -8.06
N ASN A 107 10.27 9.91 -7.88
CA ASN A 107 8.83 9.69 -8.04
C ASN A 107 8.07 9.52 -6.71
N SER A 108 8.71 9.71 -5.56
CA SER A 108 8.07 9.44 -4.26
C SER A 108 6.85 10.33 -4.00
N ARG A 109 6.95 11.64 -4.30
CA ARG A 109 5.83 12.58 -4.21
C ARG A 109 4.65 12.18 -5.13
N LEU A 110 4.93 11.87 -6.38
CA LEU A 110 3.91 11.45 -7.34
C LEU A 110 3.25 10.13 -6.91
N ARG A 111 4.01 9.18 -6.37
CA ARG A 111 3.47 7.92 -5.83
C ARG A 111 2.54 8.16 -4.64
N ARG A 112 2.88 9.09 -3.73
CA ARG A 112 2.02 9.47 -2.60
C ARG A 112 0.73 10.12 -3.06
N LEU A 113 0.78 11.06 -4.02
CA LEU A 113 -0.41 11.67 -4.62
C LEU A 113 -1.31 10.62 -5.28
N ARG A 114 -0.74 9.71 -6.10
CA ARG A 114 -1.50 8.61 -6.71
C ARG A 114 -2.12 7.67 -5.67
N ARG A 115 -1.48 7.48 -4.51
CA ARG A 115 -2.07 6.71 -3.41
C ARG A 115 -3.28 7.42 -2.82
N ALA A 116 -3.20 8.72 -2.60
CA ALA A 116 -4.35 9.52 -2.14
C ALA A 116 -5.52 9.46 -3.12
N ASP A 117 -5.25 9.64 -4.42
CA ASP A 117 -6.27 9.54 -5.47
C ASP A 117 -6.97 8.17 -5.46
N ARG A 118 -6.22 7.08 -5.29
CA ARG A 118 -6.81 5.73 -5.20
C ARG A 118 -7.70 5.57 -3.96
N ILE A 119 -7.30 6.13 -2.81
CA ILE A 119 -8.11 6.10 -1.59
C ILE A 119 -9.44 6.84 -1.83
N VAL A 120 -9.40 8.03 -2.42
CA VAL A 120 -10.61 8.80 -2.75
C VAL A 120 -11.48 8.06 -3.78
N ALA A 121 -10.87 7.53 -4.84
CA ALA A 121 -11.58 6.77 -5.88
C ALA A 121 -12.24 5.50 -5.33
N SER A 122 -11.62 4.86 -4.32
CA SER A 122 -12.15 3.63 -3.71
C SER A 122 -13.51 3.84 -3.03
N ALA A 123 -13.82 5.06 -2.59
CA ALA A 123 -15.13 5.37 -2.00
C ALA A 123 -16.31 5.05 -2.93
N LYS A 124 -16.07 5.00 -4.25
CA LYS A 124 -17.07 4.69 -5.28
C LYS A 124 -17.01 3.23 -5.77
N SER A 125 -16.09 2.41 -5.27
CA SER A 125 -15.90 1.03 -5.73
C SER A 125 -15.63 0.09 -4.56
N LYS A 126 -16.58 -0.79 -4.26
CA LYS A 126 -16.43 -1.79 -3.18
C LYS A 126 -15.24 -2.74 -3.42
N VAL A 127 -14.91 -3.04 -4.67
CA VAL A 127 -13.77 -3.88 -5.04
C VAL A 127 -12.46 -3.19 -4.68
N MET A 128 -12.28 -1.94 -5.11
CA MET A 128 -11.08 -1.15 -4.78
C MET A 128 -10.99 -0.89 -3.27
N GLN A 129 -12.10 -0.55 -2.62
CA GLN A 129 -12.13 -0.33 -1.18
C GLN A 129 -11.66 -1.56 -0.41
N LYS A 130 -12.19 -2.75 -0.77
CA LYS A 130 -11.77 -4.00 -0.13
C LYS A 130 -10.27 -4.25 -0.35
N SER A 131 -9.77 -4.13 -1.57
CA SER A 131 -8.35 -4.35 -1.87
C SER A 131 -7.43 -3.41 -1.09
N LEU A 132 -7.80 -2.13 -0.96
CA LEU A 132 -7.01 -1.16 -0.20
C LEU A 132 -7.05 -1.43 1.31
N VAL A 133 -8.21 -1.83 1.84
CA VAL A 133 -8.36 -2.20 3.26
C VAL A 133 -7.53 -3.45 3.57
N ASP A 134 -7.65 -4.50 2.75
CA ASP A 134 -6.88 -5.73 2.92
C ASP A 134 -5.36 -5.44 2.87
N ALA A 135 -4.91 -4.64 1.91
CA ALA A 135 -3.51 -4.23 1.79
C ALA A 135 -3.03 -3.39 2.99
N GLN A 136 -3.89 -2.52 3.52
CA GLN A 136 -3.57 -1.73 4.71
C GLN A 136 -3.41 -2.60 5.95
N ILE A 137 -4.32 -3.55 6.17
CA ILE A 137 -4.27 -4.51 7.29
C ILE A 137 -2.99 -5.36 7.18
N GLU A 138 -2.73 -5.92 5.99
CA GLU A 138 -1.56 -6.76 5.73
C GLU A 138 -0.26 -5.96 5.94
N GLY A 139 -0.22 -4.72 5.46
CA GLY A 139 0.92 -3.84 5.65
C GLY A 139 1.19 -3.52 7.13
N SER A 140 0.14 -3.27 7.91
CA SER A 140 0.27 -3.02 9.34
C SER A 140 0.79 -4.26 10.08
N ARG A 141 0.26 -5.44 9.74
CA ARG A 141 0.70 -6.71 10.32
C ARG A 141 2.18 -6.98 10.03
N HIS A 142 2.61 -6.85 8.79
CA HIS A 142 4.02 -7.05 8.41
C HIS A 142 4.97 -6.10 9.13
N LEU A 143 4.57 -4.84 9.29
CA LEU A 143 5.40 -3.87 10.02
C LEU A 143 5.46 -4.22 11.50
N ALA A 144 4.34 -4.59 12.14
CA ALA A 144 4.32 -5.01 13.53
C ALA A 144 5.22 -6.24 13.77
N GLU A 145 5.12 -7.28 12.92
CA GLU A 145 5.99 -8.47 12.97
C GLU A 145 7.48 -8.13 12.80
N THR A 146 7.77 -7.15 11.94
CA THR A 146 9.15 -6.69 11.73
C THR A 146 9.70 -5.97 12.96
N LEU A 147 8.90 -5.12 13.59
CA LEU A 147 9.25 -4.47 14.86
C LEU A 147 9.36 -5.48 15.99
N GLU A 148 8.49 -6.49 16.03
CA GLU A 148 8.58 -7.58 17.02
C GLU A 148 9.90 -8.34 16.89
N ALA A 149 10.31 -8.71 15.70
CA ALA A 149 11.60 -9.36 15.46
C ALA A 149 12.80 -8.46 15.87
N ALA A 150 12.70 -7.13 15.69
CA ALA A 150 13.71 -6.20 16.16
C ALA A 150 13.74 -6.10 17.71
N ARG A 151 12.58 -6.13 18.37
CA ARG A 151 12.46 -6.16 19.81
C ARG A 151 13.04 -7.44 20.40
N ASP A 152 12.75 -8.59 19.83
CA ASP A 152 13.23 -9.89 20.30
C ASP A 152 14.76 -10.02 20.18
N ARG A 153 15.36 -9.24 19.28
CA ARG A 153 16.83 -9.10 19.15
C ARG A 153 17.43 -8.03 20.06
N GLY A 154 16.63 -7.36 20.88
CA GLY A 154 17.09 -6.29 21.80
C GLY A 154 17.49 -4.99 21.07
N LEU A 155 17.09 -4.80 19.82
CA LEU A 155 17.39 -3.58 19.05
C LEU A 155 16.44 -2.43 19.37
N ILE A 156 15.24 -2.75 19.83
CA ILE A 156 14.23 -1.80 20.29
C ILE A 156 13.55 -2.33 21.56
N ASN A 157 13.01 -1.44 22.38
CA ASN A 157 12.22 -1.81 23.55
C ASN A 157 11.04 -0.82 23.77
N PRO A 158 10.09 -0.76 22.83
CA PRO A 158 8.97 0.18 22.93
C PRO A 158 8.03 -0.19 24.09
N VAL A 159 7.56 0.81 24.81
CA VAL A 159 6.53 0.67 25.86
C VAL A 159 5.13 0.55 25.23
N LEU A 160 4.94 1.16 24.05
CA LEU A 160 3.66 1.17 23.36
C LEU A 160 3.43 -0.12 22.55
N PRO A 161 2.15 -0.52 22.34
CA PRO A 161 1.83 -1.68 21.50
C PRO A 161 2.36 -1.54 20.08
N LEU A 162 3.01 -2.59 19.56
CA LEU A 162 3.62 -2.59 18.23
C LEU A 162 2.60 -2.37 17.10
N ASP A 163 1.38 -2.88 17.24
CA ASP A 163 0.30 -2.61 16.29
C ASP A 163 -0.02 -1.11 16.21
N GLY A 164 -0.12 -0.43 17.35
CA GLY A 164 -0.33 1.01 17.41
C GLY A 164 0.80 1.79 16.76
N ILE A 165 2.05 1.41 17.04
CA ILE A 165 3.24 2.00 16.41
C ILE A 165 3.22 1.78 14.89
N SER A 166 2.84 0.58 14.42
CA SER A 166 2.71 0.26 13.00
C SER A 166 1.72 1.18 12.28
N TYR A 167 0.52 1.35 12.83
CA TYR A 167 -0.49 2.25 12.27
C TYR A 167 -0.03 3.70 12.31
N TRP A 168 0.64 4.12 13.37
CA TRP A 168 1.18 5.47 13.49
C TRP A 168 2.26 5.75 12.44
N ILE A 169 3.23 4.86 12.24
CA ILE A 169 4.26 4.99 11.19
C ILE A 169 3.60 5.09 9.80
N GLN A 170 2.61 4.27 9.51
CA GLN A 170 1.91 4.34 8.23
C GLN A 170 1.13 5.64 8.06
N SER A 171 0.57 6.20 9.15
CA SER A 171 -0.11 7.49 9.11
C SER A 171 0.84 8.65 8.83
N LEU A 172 2.09 8.58 9.32
CA LEU A 172 3.13 9.55 8.99
C LEU A 172 3.45 9.58 7.48
N LEU A 173 3.51 8.40 6.85
CA LEU A 173 3.71 8.31 5.39
C LEU A 173 2.57 8.94 4.60
N MET A 174 1.33 8.82 5.08
CA MET A 174 0.19 9.53 4.50
C MET A 174 0.21 11.02 4.83
N GLY A 175 0.55 11.38 6.06
CA GLY A 175 0.67 12.77 6.52
C GLY A 175 1.73 13.57 5.74
N ARG A 176 2.74 12.90 5.19
CA ARG A 176 3.73 13.54 4.33
C ARG A 176 3.14 14.26 3.11
N LEU A 177 1.95 13.86 2.64
CA LEU A 177 1.25 14.61 1.59
C LEU A 177 1.04 16.08 1.94
N VAL A 178 0.84 16.41 3.22
CA VAL A 178 0.70 17.81 3.68
C VAL A 178 2.01 18.56 3.48
N VAL A 179 3.15 17.92 3.78
CA VAL A 179 4.49 18.48 3.56
C VAL A 179 4.76 18.63 2.07
N ASP A 180 4.42 17.64 1.25
CA ASP A 180 4.58 17.68 -0.21
C ASP A 180 3.80 18.83 -0.89
N MET A 181 2.74 19.35 -0.25
CA MET A 181 1.86 20.37 -0.84
C MET A 181 2.46 21.77 -0.86
N GLY A 182 3.39 22.10 0.02
CA GLY A 182 3.91 23.46 0.08
C GLY A 182 5.06 23.71 1.05
N ALA A 183 5.67 22.68 1.64
CA ALA A 183 6.83 22.88 2.49
C ALA A 183 8.06 23.29 1.65
N SER A 184 8.89 24.18 2.21
CA SER A 184 10.23 24.44 1.68
C SER A 184 11.15 23.24 1.99
N GLU A 185 12.30 23.16 1.33
CA GLU A 185 13.31 22.11 1.60
C GLU A 185 13.72 22.08 3.08
N GLU A 186 13.87 23.24 3.71
CA GLU A 186 14.18 23.35 5.14
C GLU A 186 13.07 22.79 6.02
N GLN A 187 11.81 23.07 5.69
CA GLN A 187 10.65 22.56 6.42
C GLN A 187 10.50 21.05 6.22
N GLU A 188 10.76 20.56 5.02
CA GLU A 188 10.76 19.14 4.72
C GLU A 188 11.83 18.40 5.54
N LYS A 189 13.06 18.94 5.58
CA LYS A 189 14.15 18.40 6.39
C LYS A 189 13.81 18.41 7.88
N ALA A 190 13.32 19.54 8.40
CA ALA A 190 12.90 19.65 9.80
C ALA A 190 11.79 18.66 10.17
N TRP A 191 10.86 18.40 9.24
CA TRP A 191 9.82 17.39 9.43
C TRP A 191 10.42 15.98 9.54
N VAL A 192 11.35 15.60 8.64
CA VAL A 192 12.04 14.29 8.69
C VAL A 192 12.81 14.14 9.99
N GLU A 193 13.59 15.15 10.39
CA GLU A 193 14.34 15.16 11.64
C GLU A 193 13.41 14.97 12.86
N THR A 194 12.26 15.66 12.88
CA THR A 194 11.26 15.52 13.93
C THR A 194 10.69 14.10 13.99
N VAL A 195 10.36 13.51 12.84
CA VAL A 195 9.85 12.13 12.78
C VAL A 195 10.89 11.15 13.30
N ILE A 196 12.15 11.26 12.87
CA ILE A 196 13.24 10.37 13.32
C ILE A 196 13.51 10.52 14.82
N ALA A 197 13.57 11.73 15.34
CA ALA A 197 13.74 11.98 16.77
C ALA A 197 12.60 11.37 17.60
N THR A 198 11.36 11.51 17.12
CA THR A 198 10.19 10.94 17.80
C THR A 198 10.21 9.40 17.73
N LEU A 199 10.54 8.83 16.58
CA LEU A 199 10.70 7.38 16.43
C LEU A 199 11.82 6.83 17.32
N ALA A 200 12.95 7.51 17.40
CA ALA A 200 14.04 7.15 18.29
C ALA A 200 13.56 7.07 19.74
N HIS A 201 12.75 8.03 20.19
CA HIS A 201 12.18 8.03 21.54
C HIS A 201 11.16 6.90 21.74
N VAL A 202 10.28 6.66 20.75
CA VAL A 202 9.24 5.61 20.84
C VAL A 202 9.84 4.21 20.79
N LEU A 203 10.92 4.01 20.04
CA LEU A 203 11.55 2.71 19.81
C LEU A 203 12.76 2.45 20.74
N GLN A 204 13.12 3.39 21.62
CA GLN A 204 14.34 3.27 22.43
C GLN A 204 14.39 1.94 23.21
N PRO A 205 15.54 1.24 23.14
CA PRO A 205 15.86 0.23 24.14
C PRO A 205 16.07 0.93 25.49
N THR A 206 15.41 0.47 26.51
CA THR A 206 15.65 0.91 27.90
C THR A 206 16.94 0.32 28.44
#